data_7159d098b400021561913aec19d21363
#
_entry.id   7159d098b400021561913aec19d21363
#
_cell.length_a   1.000
_cell.length_b   1.000
_cell.length_c   1.000
_cell.angle_alpha   90.00
_cell.angle_beta   90.00
_cell.angle_gamma   90.00
#
_symmetry.space_group_name_H-M   'P 1'
#
loop_
_entity.id
_entity.type
_entity.pdbx_description
1 polymer ?
#
loop_
_entity_poly.entity_id
_entity_poly.type
_entity_poly.pdbx_seq_one_letter_code
_entity_poly.pdbx_strand_id
1 'polypeptide(L)'
;ADSMIDMGAVLGGRAIVGRHCHIGAGTVLAGVIEPASAEPVRIDDNVMIGANAVVIEGVHVGEGAVIAAGAIVTHDVAPHTMVAGVPAKFIKNVDDQTAGKTELEDDLRKL
;
A
#
# COMPACT_ATOMS: atom_id res chain seq x y z
N ALA A 1 -13.97 4.05 5.01
CA ALA A 1 -14.45 4.78 6.16
C ALA A 1 -13.46 4.67 7.26
N ASP A 2 -12.99 3.94 7.94
CA ASP A 2 -12.09 3.99 9.08
C ASP A 2 -10.61 3.98 8.71
N SER A 3 -10.28 4.41 7.52
CA SER A 3 -8.88 4.44 7.09
C SER A 3 -8.20 5.71 7.56
N MET A 4 -6.92 5.59 7.89
CA MET A 4 -6.09 6.71 8.28
C MET A 4 -5.19 7.10 7.12
N ILE A 5 -5.32 8.33 6.66
CA ILE A 5 -4.50 8.87 5.57
C ILE A 5 -3.64 9.96 6.16
N ASP A 6 -2.34 9.71 6.20
CA ASP A 6 -1.41 10.60 6.88
C ASP A 6 -1.05 11.82 6.03
N MET A 7 -0.36 12.75 6.68
CA MET A 7 -0.04 14.05 6.11
C MET A 7 0.74 13.92 4.79
N GLY A 8 0.34 14.68 3.79
CA GLY A 8 1.05 14.71 2.51
C GLY A 8 0.78 13.53 1.59
N ALA A 9 -0.06 12.58 2.01
CA ALA A 9 -0.43 11.49 1.11
C ALA A 9 -1.27 12.02 -0.05
N VAL A 10 -1.04 11.48 -1.24
CA VAL A 10 -1.76 11.87 -2.44
C VAL A 10 -2.55 10.68 -2.97
N LEU A 11 -3.87 10.81 -2.98
CA LEU A 11 -4.75 9.81 -3.56
C LEU A 11 -5.13 10.29 -4.95
N GLY A 12 -4.53 9.66 -5.95
CA GLY A 12 -4.80 10.01 -7.34
C GLY A 12 -6.24 9.79 -7.74
N GLY A 13 -6.63 10.34 -8.88
CA GLY A 13 -8.00 10.23 -9.36
C GLY A 13 -8.44 8.78 -9.49
N ARG A 14 -9.66 8.48 -9.01
CA ARG A 14 -10.29 7.17 -9.06
C ARG A 14 -9.65 6.09 -8.17
N ALA A 15 -8.61 6.43 -7.37
CA ALA A 15 -8.04 5.45 -6.44
C ALA A 15 -9.12 4.97 -5.45
N ILE A 16 -9.14 3.67 -5.19
CA ILE A 16 -10.12 3.04 -4.30
C ILE A 16 -9.37 2.52 -3.08
N VAL A 17 -9.75 2.99 -1.89
CA VAL A 17 -9.13 2.57 -0.64
C VAL A 17 -10.18 1.91 0.24
N GLY A 18 -9.90 0.70 0.68
CA GLY A 18 -10.79 -0.07 1.54
C GLY A 18 -10.86 0.46 2.97
N ARG A 19 -11.36 -0.38 3.87
CA ARG A 19 -11.57 -0.03 5.28
C ARG A 19 -10.35 -0.38 6.11
N HIS A 20 -10.15 0.37 7.19
CA HIS A 20 -9.08 0.13 8.17
C HIS A 20 -7.69 0.10 7.54
N CYS A 21 -7.47 0.90 6.51
CA CYS A 21 -6.16 1.03 5.89
C CYS A 21 -5.37 2.14 6.56
N HIS A 22 -4.05 2.02 6.54
CA HIS A 22 -3.16 3.09 6.97
C HIS A 22 -2.31 3.51 5.77
N ILE A 23 -2.51 4.72 5.31
CA ILE A 23 -1.75 5.28 4.20
C ILE A 23 -0.73 6.25 4.78
N GLY A 24 0.54 5.88 4.75
CA GLY A 24 1.61 6.64 5.38
C GLY A 24 1.86 8.01 4.75
N ALA A 25 2.54 8.86 5.49
CA ALA A 25 2.83 10.23 5.06
C ALA A 25 3.61 10.24 3.74
N GLY A 26 3.22 11.12 2.82
CA GLY A 26 3.90 11.27 1.54
C GLY A 26 3.67 10.15 0.54
N THR A 27 2.84 9.17 0.87
CA THR A 27 2.49 8.09 -0.06
C THR A 27 1.71 8.62 -1.24
N VAL A 28 1.98 8.07 -2.43
CA VAL A 28 1.26 8.44 -3.64
C VAL A 28 0.57 7.22 -4.22
N LEU A 29 -0.76 7.30 -4.34
CA LEU A 29 -1.54 6.34 -5.11
C LEU A 29 -1.81 7.00 -6.46
N ALA A 30 -1.14 6.53 -7.50
CA ALA A 30 -1.18 7.20 -8.80
C ALA A 30 -2.59 7.24 -9.38
N GLY A 31 -2.95 8.37 -9.93
CA GLY A 31 -4.25 8.55 -10.56
C GLY A 31 -4.26 8.03 -11.98
N VAL A 32 -5.46 7.70 -12.46
CA VAL A 32 -5.68 7.33 -13.86
C VAL A 32 -6.15 8.58 -14.60
N ILE A 33 -5.35 9.03 -15.57
CA ILE A 33 -5.71 10.17 -16.39
C ILE A 33 -6.19 9.71 -17.75
N GLU A 34 -5.42 8.88 -18.40
CA GLU A 34 -5.73 8.28 -19.70
C GLU A 34 -5.00 6.95 -19.87
N PRO A 35 -5.60 6.00 -20.59
CA PRO A 35 -6.95 6.04 -21.15
C PRO A 35 -8.01 5.83 -20.07
N ALA A 36 -9.25 6.23 -20.36
CA ALA A 36 -10.36 6.08 -19.43
C ALA A 36 -10.61 4.63 -19.04
N SER A 37 -10.17 3.69 -19.87
CA SER A 37 -10.33 2.26 -19.61
C SER A 37 -9.27 1.70 -18.68
N ALA A 38 -8.25 2.48 -18.32
CA ALA A 38 -7.21 1.99 -17.42
C ALA A 38 -7.78 1.74 -16.02
N GLU A 39 -7.26 0.71 -15.37
CA GLU A 39 -7.73 0.35 -14.02
C GLU A 39 -7.19 1.34 -12.99
N PRO A 40 -8.00 1.77 -12.03
CA PRO A 40 -7.52 2.60 -10.94
C PRO A 40 -6.71 1.77 -9.96
N VAL A 41 -5.94 2.45 -9.12
CA VAL A 41 -5.31 1.80 -7.97
C VAL A 41 -6.42 1.32 -7.04
N ARG A 42 -6.32 0.08 -6.58
CA ARG A 42 -7.27 -0.47 -5.61
C ARG A 42 -6.51 -1.00 -4.41
N ILE A 43 -6.84 -0.48 -3.26
CA ILE A 43 -6.27 -0.92 -1.97
C ILE A 43 -7.40 -1.61 -1.21
N ASP A 44 -7.25 -2.90 -0.96
CA ASP A 44 -8.26 -3.67 -0.22
C ASP A 44 -8.22 -3.32 1.28
N ASP A 45 -9.07 -3.99 2.07
CA ASP A 45 -9.20 -3.70 3.49
C ASP A 45 -7.93 -4.08 4.27
N ASN A 46 -7.68 -3.40 5.37
CA ASN A 46 -6.63 -3.73 6.34
C ASN A 46 -5.21 -3.68 5.77
N VAL A 47 -4.99 -2.83 4.77
CA VAL A 47 -3.67 -2.66 4.16
C VAL A 47 -2.89 -1.58 4.90
N MET A 48 -1.60 -1.83 5.12
CA MET A 48 -0.70 -0.83 5.69
C MET A 48 0.32 -0.42 4.62
N ILE A 49 0.43 0.88 4.36
CA ILE A 49 1.38 1.42 3.40
C ILE A 49 2.32 2.38 4.13
N GLY A 50 3.61 2.08 4.08
CA GLY A 50 4.63 2.90 4.73
C GLY A 50 4.82 4.25 4.06
N ALA A 51 5.46 5.16 4.78
CA ALA A 51 5.66 6.54 4.30
C ALA A 51 6.44 6.58 2.98
N ASN A 52 6.07 7.51 2.13
CA ASN A 52 6.72 7.78 0.85
C ASN A 52 6.71 6.62 -0.15
N ALA A 53 5.85 5.63 0.05
CA ALA A 53 5.66 4.58 -0.95
C ALA A 53 4.87 5.13 -2.13
N VAL A 54 5.04 4.52 -3.29
CA VAL A 54 4.30 4.89 -4.49
C VAL A 54 3.65 3.61 -5.05
N VAL A 55 2.35 3.69 -5.32
CA VAL A 55 1.62 2.62 -5.98
C VAL A 55 1.18 3.12 -7.33
N ILE A 56 1.69 2.51 -8.40
CA ILE A 56 1.37 2.99 -9.76
C ILE A 56 -0.03 2.57 -10.16
N GLU A 57 -0.56 3.27 -11.17
CA GLU A 57 -1.91 3.01 -11.66
C GLU A 57 -2.10 1.55 -12.08
N GLY A 58 -3.29 1.06 -11.88
CA GLY A 58 -3.64 -0.32 -12.24
C GLY A 58 -3.28 -1.38 -11.22
N VAL A 59 -2.53 -1.03 -10.18
CA VAL A 59 -2.11 -2.00 -9.16
C VAL A 59 -3.23 -2.28 -8.19
N HIS A 60 -3.42 -3.57 -7.86
CA HIS A 60 -4.36 -4.01 -6.84
C HIS A 60 -3.56 -4.56 -5.65
N VAL A 61 -3.74 -3.96 -4.49
CA VAL A 61 -3.09 -4.41 -3.26
C VAL A 61 -4.09 -5.20 -2.45
N GLY A 62 -3.78 -6.47 -2.24
CA GLY A 62 -4.71 -7.41 -1.59
C GLY A 62 -4.88 -7.15 -0.10
N GLU A 63 -5.97 -7.68 0.45
CA GLU A 63 -6.32 -7.49 1.85
C GLU A 63 -5.19 -7.87 2.79
N GLY A 64 -4.98 -7.04 3.80
CA GLY A 64 -3.98 -7.33 4.84
C GLY A 64 -2.53 -7.23 4.39
N ALA A 65 -2.29 -6.75 3.18
CA ALA A 65 -0.93 -6.60 2.68
C ALA A 65 -0.22 -5.43 3.37
N VAL A 66 1.10 -5.46 3.35
CA VAL A 66 1.94 -4.40 3.89
C VAL A 66 2.93 -3.95 2.83
N ILE A 67 2.97 -2.65 2.58
CA ILE A 67 3.92 -2.04 1.65
C ILE A 67 4.90 -1.23 2.49
N ALA A 68 6.18 -1.60 2.41
CA ALA A 68 7.22 -0.94 3.22
C ALA A 68 7.43 0.51 2.79
N ALA A 69 7.95 1.31 3.71
CA ALA A 69 8.26 2.71 3.42
C ALA A 69 9.21 2.82 2.22
N GLY A 70 8.94 3.79 1.36
CA GLY A 70 9.77 4.07 0.19
C GLY A 70 9.65 3.08 -0.96
N ALA A 71 8.79 2.07 -0.87
CA ALA A 71 8.64 1.09 -1.94
C ALA A 71 7.93 1.69 -3.16
N ILE A 72 8.30 1.23 -4.34
CA ILE A 72 7.60 1.58 -5.59
C ILE A 72 6.92 0.31 -6.09
N VAL A 73 5.61 0.27 -5.95
CA VAL A 73 4.81 -0.92 -6.27
C VAL A 73 4.37 -0.87 -7.72
N THR A 74 4.88 -1.79 -8.53
CA THR A 74 4.63 -1.83 -9.97
C THR A 74 3.76 -3.00 -10.40
N HIS A 75 3.50 -3.94 -9.51
CA HIS A 75 2.67 -5.12 -9.79
C HIS A 75 1.71 -5.36 -8.63
N ASP A 76 0.65 -6.12 -8.88
CA ASP A 76 -0.31 -6.47 -7.85
C ASP A 76 0.38 -7.12 -6.66
N VAL A 77 -0.16 -6.87 -5.47
CA VAL A 77 0.36 -7.41 -4.22
C VAL A 77 -0.64 -8.41 -3.68
N ALA A 78 -0.18 -9.64 -3.46
CA ALA A 78 -1.04 -10.70 -2.94
C ALA A 78 -1.54 -10.37 -1.52
N PRO A 79 -2.72 -10.85 -1.14
CA PRO A 79 -3.21 -10.65 0.22
C PRO A 79 -2.24 -11.17 1.26
N HIS A 80 -2.18 -10.49 2.39
CA HIS A 80 -1.38 -10.90 3.54
C HIS A 80 0.10 -11.12 3.23
N THR A 81 0.66 -10.30 2.33
CA THR A 81 2.10 -10.33 2.05
C THR A 81 2.70 -8.95 2.28
N MET A 82 3.99 -8.95 2.59
CA MET A 82 4.76 -7.72 2.69
C MET A 82 5.66 -7.58 1.47
N VAL A 83 5.69 -6.40 0.87
CA VAL A 83 6.59 -6.08 -0.24
C VAL A 83 7.43 -4.86 0.11
N ALA A 84 8.62 -4.79 -0.48
CA ALA A 84 9.55 -3.67 -0.23
C ALA A 84 10.47 -3.47 -1.42
N GLY A 85 11.03 -2.28 -1.51
CA GLY A 85 12.07 -1.96 -2.48
C GLY A 85 11.57 -1.24 -3.73
N VAL A 86 12.49 -1.01 -4.66
CA VAL A 86 12.26 -0.32 -5.94
C VAL A 86 12.87 -1.15 -7.05
N PRO A 87 12.09 -1.87 -7.85
CA PRO A 87 10.65 -2.13 -7.68
C PRO A 87 10.37 -3.01 -6.47
N ALA A 88 9.16 -2.87 -5.91
CA ALA A 88 8.78 -3.64 -4.72
C ALA A 88 8.72 -5.13 -5.02
N LYS A 89 9.25 -5.92 -4.11
CA LYS A 89 9.29 -7.38 -4.23
C LYS A 89 8.84 -8.02 -2.93
N PHE A 90 8.37 -9.26 -3.05
CA PHE A 90 7.90 -10.03 -1.91
C PHE A 90 9.00 -10.19 -0.85
N ILE A 91 8.65 -9.94 0.39
CA ILE A 91 9.55 -10.12 1.54
C ILE A 91 9.10 -11.31 2.39
N LYS A 92 7.84 -11.29 2.85
CA LYS A 92 7.32 -12.36 3.71
C LYS A 92 5.80 -12.32 3.74
N ASN A 93 5.22 -13.38 4.29
CA ASN A 93 3.78 -13.39 4.58
C ASN A 93 3.52 -12.63 5.87
N VAL A 94 2.35 -12.00 5.94
CA VAL A 94 1.89 -11.27 7.11
C VAL A 94 0.72 -12.05 7.70
N ASP A 95 0.77 -12.36 8.99
CA ASP A 95 -0.34 -12.99 9.67
C ASP A 95 -1.04 -11.98 10.58
N ASP A 96 -2.20 -12.36 11.14
CA ASP A 96 -2.98 -11.45 11.97
C ASP A 96 -2.23 -11.02 13.22
N GLN A 97 -1.34 -11.85 13.72
CA GLN A 97 -0.56 -11.53 14.91
C GLN A 97 0.51 -10.49 14.59
N THR A 98 1.05 -10.54 13.40
CA THR A 98 2.10 -9.62 12.97
C THR A 98 1.54 -8.27 12.57
N ALA A 99 0.40 -8.25 11.91
CA ALA A 99 -0.15 -7.07 11.27
C ALA A 99 -0.40 -5.88 12.20
N GLY A 100 -0.67 -6.12 13.47
CA GLY A 100 -0.94 -5.04 14.41
C GLY A 100 0.13 -4.87 15.48
N LYS A 101 1.30 -5.42 15.31
CA LYS A 101 2.31 -5.47 16.37
C LYS A 101 3.46 -4.51 16.14
N THR A 102 4.13 -4.16 17.24
CA THR A 102 5.37 -3.40 17.22
C THR A 102 6.44 -4.06 16.36
N GLU A 103 6.45 -5.39 16.33
CA GLU A 103 7.36 -6.16 15.52
C GLU A 103 7.25 -5.81 14.04
N LEU A 104 6.04 -5.63 13.53
CA LEU A 104 5.83 -5.24 12.15
C LEU A 104 6.38 -3.84 11.88
N GLU A 105 6.19 -2.91 12.82
CA GLU A 105 6.76 -1.58 12.68
C GLU A 105 8.28 -1.62 12.63
N ASP A 106 8.90 -2.47 13.43
CA ASP A 106 10.34 -2.64 13.41
C ASP A 106 10.82 -3.19 12.07
N ASP A 107 10.10 -4.15 11.51
CA ASP A 107 10.42 -4.69 10.20
C ASP A 107 10.35 -3.59 9.13
N LEU A 108 9.34 -2.74 9.19
CA LEU A 108 9.21 -1.63 8.25
C LEU A 108 10.36 -0.64 8.36
N ARG A 109 10.85 -0.40 9.56
CA ARG A 109 11.98 0.52 9.78
C ARG A 109 13.30 -0.02 9.26
N LYS A 110 13.45 -1.33 9.20
CA LYS A 110 14.67 -1.97 8.72
C LYS A 110 14.75 -2.02 7.20
N LEU A 111 13.66 -1.76 6.52
CA LEU A 111 13.58 -1.80 5.05
C LEU A 111 13.84 -0.42 4.38
#